data_c45c9d589e23e2bfdd3ab39a2a0adc43
#
_entry.id   c45c9d589e23e2bfdd3ab39a2a0adc43
#
_cell.length_a   1.000
_cell.length_b   1.000
_cell.length_c   1.000
_cell.angle_alpha   90.00
_cell.angle_beta   90.00
_cell.angle_gamma   90.00
#
_symmetry.space_group_name_H-M   'P 1'
#
loop_
_entity.id
_entity.type
_entity.pdbx_description
1 polymer ?
#
loop_
_entity_poly.entity_id
_entity_poly.type
_entity_poly.pdbx_seq_one_letter_code
_entity_poly.pdbx_strand_id
1 'polypeptide(L)'
;GYFIAGLTIIYSISGVAVNHIDDWNPSYTITKEMFKADTLSKEFWESENLGNIVMKHLKLEGELKDIFQESDEQIKLFFEGKEVDFNMATGELTIETTSGKPVLKEVNFLHLNKPKKVWTYVADVFAVLLIFLAGSGIFMVRGKNGIVGRGKWIVAAGILIPVIFWILYMN
;
A
#
# COMPACT_ATOMS: atom_id res chain seq x y z
N GLY A 1 29.00 -7.76 1.51
CA GLY A 1 28.42 -7.98 0.17
C GLY A 1 27.09 -8.74 0.19
N TYR A 2 27.08 -10.03 0.53
CA TYR A 2 25.88 -10.90 0.38
C TYR A 2 24.65 -10.45 1.19
N PHE A 3 24.85 -10.02 2.43
CA PHE A 3 23.77 -9.51 3.28
C PHE A 3 23.05 -8.30 2.63
N ILE A 4 23.84 -7.34 2.16
CA ILE A 4 23.28 -6.14 1.53
C ILE A 4 22.62 -6.50 0.19
N ALA A 5 23.21 -7.42 -0.58
CA ALA A 5 22.62 -7.87 -1.83
C ALA A 5 21.22 -8.49 -1.61
N GLY A 6 21.06 -9.32 -0.57
CA GLY A 6 19.75 -9.88 -0.21
C GLY A 6 18.71 -8.81 0.12
N LEU A 7 19.06 -7.84 0.96
CA LEU A 7 18.17 -6.72 1.28
C LEU A 7 17.86 -5.87 0.04
N THR A 8 18.84 -5.60 -0.81
CA THR A 8 18.65 -4.83 -2.05
C THR A 8 17.65 -5.50 -2.99
N ILE A 9 17.73 -6.83 -3.16
CA ILE A 9 16.79 -7.58 -4.01
C ILE A 9 15.36 -7.42 -3.47
N ILE A 10 15.15 -7.62 -2.17
CA ILE A 10 13.82 -7.50 -1.55
C ILE A 10 13.27 -6.08 -1.72
N TYR A 11 14.09 -5.06 -1.42
CA TYR A 11 13.69 -3.66 -1.56
C TYR A 11 13.44 -3.25 -3.01
N SER A 12 14.21 -3.78 -3.97
CA SER A 12 13.98 -3.50 -5.40
C SER A 12 12.67 -4.08 -5.89
N ILE A 13 12.33 -5.32 -5.51
CA ILE A 13 11.05 -5.95 -5.86
C ILE A 13 9.89 -5.15 -5.26
N SER A 14 10.00 -4.80 -3.97
CA SER A 14 8.99 -3.98 -3.30
C SER A 14 8.88 -2.57 -3.93
N GLY A 15 10.01 -1.96 -4.28
CA GLY A 15 10.01 -0.65 -4.93
C GLY A 15 9.27 -0.64 -6.27
N VAL A 16 9.50 -1.66 -7.11
CA VAL A 16 8.72 -1.82 -8.35
C VAL A 16 7.24 -1.99 -8.05
N ALA A 17 6.89 -2.83 -7.08
CA ALA A 17 5.50 -3.05 -6.70
C ALA A 17 4.82 -1.77 -6.20
N VAL A 18 5.49 -0.99 -5.35
CA VAL A 18 4.97 0.27 -4.79
C VAL A 18 4.81 1.35 -5.87
N ASN A 19 5.71 1.40 -6.86
CA ASN A 19 5.61 2.37 -7.96
C ASN A 19 4.37 2.16 -8.84
N HIS A 20 3.79 0.96 -8.83
CA HIS A 20 2.60 0.60 -9.62
C HIS A 20 1.34 0.46 -8.76
N ILE A 21 1.26 1.18 -7.62
CA ILE A 21 0.13 1.07 -6.70
C ILE A 21 -1.19 1.53 -7.34
N ASP A 22 -1.14 2.47 -8.26
CA ASP A 22 -2.30 3.00 -8.98
C ASP A 22 -2.74 2.07 -10.13
N ASP A 23 -1.82 1.26 -10.67
CA ASP A 23 -2.12 0.31 -11.75
C ASP A 23 -2.72 -0.99 -11.20
N TRP A 24 -2.17 -1.47 -10.11
CA TRP A 24 -2.62 -2.67 -9.41
C TRP A 24 -2.23 -2.58 -7.94
N ASN A 25 -3.12 -2.85 -7.02
CA ASN A 25 -2.79 -2.80 -5.60
C ASN A 25 -1.84 -3.96 -5.22
N PRO A 26 -0.53 -3.71 -4.98
CA PRO A 26 0.42 -4.78 -4.71
C PRO A 26 0.29 -5.35 -3.30
N SER A 27 -0.35 -4.64 -2.39
CA SER A 27 -0.44 -5.03 -0.97
C SER A 27 -1.75 -5.74 -0.64
N TYR A 28 -2.84 -5.41 -1.36
CA TYR A 28 -4.16 -5.91 -1.04
C TYR A 28 -4.90 -6.38 -2.29
N THR A 29 -5.74 -7.38 -2.11
CA THR A 29 -6.79 -7.75 -3.06
C THR A 29 -8.10 -7.21 -2.54
N ILE A 30 -8.81 -6.44 -3.36
CA ILE A 30 -10.13 -5.91 -3.05
C ILE A 30 -11.13 -6.66 -3.93
N THR A 31 -12.04 -7.38 -3.30
CA THR A 31 -13.13 -8.08 -3.97
C THR A 31 -14.42 -7.36 -3.66
N LYS A 32 -15.16 -6.99 -4.70
CA LYS A 32 -16.48 -6.36 -4.58
C LYS A 32 -17.55 -7.34 -4.98
N GLU A 33 -18.49 -7.57 -4.09
CA GLU A 33 -19.66 -8.41 -4.35
C GLU A 33 -20.90 -7.55 -4.18
N MET A 34 -21.78 -7.56 -5.17
CA MET A 34 -23.04 -6.82 -5.14
C MET A 34 -24.19 -7.79 -4.92
N PHE A 35 -25.03 -7.47 -3.97
CA PHE A 35 -26.25 -8.22 -3.66
C PHE A 35 -27.43 -7.27 -3.66
N LYS A 36 -28.63 -7.83 -3.75
CA LYS A 36 -29.86 -7.11 -3.52
C LYS A 36 -30.55 -7.75 -2.33
N ALA A 37 -30.69 -6.98 -1.27
CA ALA A 37 -31.44 -7.36 -0.07
C ALA A 37 -32.83 -6.74 -0.09
N ASP A 38 -33.72 -7.27 0.73
CA ASP A 38 -35.00 -6.61 0.94
C ASP A 38 -34.79 -5.25 1.60
N THR A 39 -35.57 -4.25 1.18
CA THR A 39 -35.51 -2.92 1.76
C THR A 39 -35.92 -2.98 3.24
N LEU A 40 -35.10 -2.39 4.09
CA LEU A 40 -35.40 -2.26 5.50
C LEU A 40 -36.43 -1.14 5.68
N SER A 41 -37.46 -1.38 6.50
CA SER A 41 -38.44 -0.34 6.83
C SER A 41 -37.77 0.76 7.67
N LYS A 42 -38.26 2.01 7.53
CA LYS A 42 -37.71 3.17 8.25
C LYS A 42 -37.69 3.00 9.79
N GLU A 43 -38.53 2.17 10.35
CA GLU A 43 -38.59 1.89 11.79
C GLU A 43 -37.34 1.17 12.34
N PHE A 44 -36.59 0.48 11.49
CA PHE A 44 -35.34 -0.18 11.89
C PHE A 44 -34.14 0.78 11.96
N TRP A 45 -34.24 1.96 11.34
CA TRP A 45 -33.11 2.89 11.19
C TRP A 45 -32.85 3.75 12.42
N GLU A 46 -33.89 4.01 13.19
CA GLU A 46 -33.81 4.78 14.43
C GLU A 46 -33.42 3.91 15.64
N SER A 47 -33.18 2.62 15.44
CA SER A 47 -32.83 1.73 16.54
C SER A 47 -31.34 1.82 16.91
N GLU A 48 -31.04 1.95 18.20
CA GLU A 48 -29.68 1.88 18.75
C GLU A 48 -28.89 0.62 18.35
N ASN A 49 -29.57 -0.39 17.80
CA ASN A 49 -29.01 -1.69 17.40
C ASN A 49 -28.96 -1.90 15.89
N LEU A 50 -29.00 -0.83 15.07
CA LEU A 50 -29.04 -0.91 13.62
C LEU A 50 -27.95 -1.84 13.04
N GLY A 51 -26.72 -1.75 13.54
CA GLY A 51 -25.62 -2.61 13.10
C GLY A 51 -25.91 -4.08 13.27
N ASN A 52 -26.43 -4.48 14.44
CA ASN A 52 -26.76 -5.88 14.73
C ASN A 52 -27.94 -6.38 13.87
N ILE A 53 -28.91 -5.51 13.60
CA ILE A 53 -30.08 -5.82 12.74
C ILE A 53 -29.61 -6.05 11.31
N VAL A 54 -28.78 -5.15 10.77
CA VAL A 54 -28.22 -5.26 9.43
C VAL A 54 -27.32 -6.50 9.32
N MET A 55 -26.44 -6.76 10.30
CA MET A 55 -25.63 -7.97 10.33
C MET A 55 -26.46 -9.24 10.28
N LYS A 56 -27.54 -9.31 11.09
CA LYS A 56 -28.43 -10.47 11.14
C LYS A 56 -29.22 -10.64 9.85
N HIS A 57 -29.69 -9.54 9.28
CA HIS A 57 -30.45 -9.54 8.03
C HIS A 57 -29.60 -9.98 6.84
N LEU A 58 -28.36 -9.48 6.77
CA LEU A 58 -27.41 -9.78 5.70
C LEU A 58 -26.58 -11.05 5.97
N LYS A 59 -26.80 -11.72 7.09
CA LYS A 59 -26.02 -12.90 7.53
C LYS A 59 -24.52 -12.67 7.50
N LEU A 60 -24.08 -11.46 7.86
CA LEU A 60 -22.70 -11.10 7.90
C LEU A 60 -22.05 -11.65 9.17
N GLU A 61 -20.93 -12.32 8.99
CA GLU A 61 -20.07 -12.80 10.09
C GLU A 61 -18.94 -11.81 10.33
N GLY A 62 -18.66 -11.49 11.58
CA GLY A 62 -17.56 -10.62 11.98
C GLY A 62 -17.98 -9.63 13.07
N GLU A 63 -16.99 -9.00 13.68
CA GLU A 63 -17.19 -7.96 14.68
C GLU A 63 -17.36 -6.62 13.99
N LEU A 64 -18.49 -5.95 14.23
CA LEU A 64 -18.75 -4.61 13.74
C LEU A 64 -17.87 -3.61 14.49
N LYS A 65 -17.03 -2.88 13.76
CA LYS A 65 -16.10 -1.90 14.33
C LYS A 65 -16.71 -0.50 14.37
N ASP A 66 -17.41 -0.13 13.31
CA ASP A 66 -17.97 1.21 13.19
C ASP A 66 -19.15 1.23 12.21
N ILE A 67 -20.01 2.23 12.36
CA ILE A 67 -21.14 2.51 11.47
C ILE A 67 -21.06 3.97 11.07
N PHE A 68 -21.07 4.23 9.78
CA PHE A 68 -21.09 5.57 9.22
C PHE A 68 -22.33 5.77 8.35
N GLN A 69 -23.17 6.71 8.71
CA GLN A 69 -24.32 7.11 7.91
C GLN A 69 -23.87 8.21 6.92
N GLU A 70 -23.77 7.87 5.65
CA GLU A 70 -23.33 8.78 4.59
C GLU A 70 -24.47 9.72 4.15
N SER A 71 -25.70 9.21 4.15
CA SER A 71 -26.91 9.96 3.84
C SER A 71 -28.13 9.32 4.53
N ASP A 72 -29.31 9.93 4.36
CA ASP A 72 -30.56 9.37 4.88
C ASP A 72 -30.92 7.99 4.30
N GLU A 73 -30.29 7.60 3.20
CA GLU A 73 -30.54 6.35 2.48
C GLU A 73 -29.33 5.43 2.40
N GLN A 74 -28.12 5.89 2.80
CA GLN A 74 -26.88 5.13 2.67
C GLN A 74 -26.16 4.97 4.00
N ILE A 75 -25.83 3.71 4.33
CA ILE A 75 -25.06 3.34 5.52
C ILE A 75 -23.85 2.52 5.12
N LYS A 76 -22.70 2.86 5.71
CA LYS A 76 -21.46 2.08 5.64
C LYS A 76 -21.20 1.40 6.96
N LEU A 77 -20.97 0.10 6.90
CA LEU A 77 -20.64 -0.74 8.04
C LEU A 77 -19.20 -1.23 7.89
N PHE A 78 -18.39 -0.99 8.90
CA PHE A 78 -16.99 -1.35 8.90
C PHE A 78 -16.74 -2.57 9.78
N PHE A 79 -16.19 -3.61 9.18
CA PHE A 79 -15.75 -4.84 9.84
C PHE A 79 -14.23 -5.01 9.70
N GLU A 80 -13.68 -6.03 10.32
CA GLU A 80 -12.28 -6.35 10.09
C GLU A 80 -12.05 -6.90 8.66
N GLY A 81 -11.39 -6.10 7.82
CA GLY A 81 -11.11 -6.47 6.43
C GLY A 81 -12.32 -6.47 5.48
N LYS A 82 -13.48 -5.99 5.94
CA LYS A 82 -14.70 -5.86 5.11
C LYS A 82 -15.36 -4.50 5.33
N GLU A 83 -15.84 -3.92 4.26
CA GLU A 83 -16.70 -2.76 4.25
C GLU A 83 -18.00 -3.12 3.54
N VAL A 84 -19.12 -2.74 4.11
CA VAL A 84 -20.44 -3.00 3.57
C VAL A 84 -21.12 -1.67 3.34
N ASP A 85 -21.37 -1.35 2.09
CA ASP A 85 -22.18 -0.19 1.68
C ASP A 85 -23.60 -0.67 1.37
N PHE A 86 -24.55 -0.16 2.10
CA PHE A 86 -25.96 -0.53 1.99
C PHE A 86 -26.83 0.66 1.67
N ASN A 87 -27.49 0.60 0.50
CA ASN A 87 -28.54 1.55 0.12
C ASN A 87 -29.88 1.00 0.60
N MET A 88 -30.42 1.68 1.56
CA MET A 88 -31.61 1.25 2.27
C MET A 88 -32.90 1.47 1.49
N ALA A 89 -32.92 2.43 0.56
CA ALA A 89 -34.08 2.72 -0.29
C ALA A 89 -34.22 1.70 -1.44
N THR A 90 -33.07 1.28 -2.03
CA THR A 90 -33.07 0.35 -3.17
C THR A 90 -32.85 -1.10 -2.76
N GLY A 91 -32.34 -1.34 -1.54
CA GLY A 91 -31.90 -2.65 -1.06
C GLY A 91 -30.59 -3.12 -1.70
N GLU A 92 -29.88 -2.23 -2.40
CA GLU A 92 -28.57 -2.56 -2.98
C GLU A 92 -27.49 -2.61 -1.91
N LEU A 93 -26.73 -3.68 -1.93
CA LEU A 93 -25.67 -3.97 -0.98
C LEU A 93 -24.37 -4.25 -1.73
N THR A 94 -23.34 -3.51 -1.40
CA THR A 94 -21.99 -3.77 -1.89
C THR A 94 -21.10 -4.19 -0.73
N ILE A 95 -20.52 -5.38 -0.81
CA ILE A 95 -19.55 -5.88 0.16
C ILE A 95 -18.16 -5.78 -0.47
N GLU A 96 -17.30 -4.94 0.10
CA GLU A 96 -15.89 -4.86 -0.26
C GLU A 96 -15.08 -5.66 0.75
N THR A 97 -14.46 -6.74 0.29
CA THR A 97 -13.54 -7.54 1.12
C THR A 97 -12.12 -7.21 0.75
N THR A 98 -11.35 -6.73 1.73
CA THR A 98 -9.92 -6.42 1.58
C THR A 98 -9.09 -7.51 2.22
N SER A 99 -8.33 -8.24 1.41
CA SER A 99 -7.38 -9.28 1.87
C SER A 99 -5.95 -8.88 1.53
N GLY A 100 -5.03 -9.05 2.51
CA GLY A 100 -3.61 -8.77 2.29
C GLY A 100 -2.97 -9.83 1.39
N LYS A 101 -2.20 -9.39 0.40
CA LYS A 101 -1.37 -10.30 -0.41
C LYS A 101 -0.18 -10.75 0.43
N PRO A 102 -0.02 -12.04 0.70
CA PRO A 102 1.08 -12.54 1.53
C PRO A 102 2.43 -12.14 0.93
N VAL A 103 3.41 -11.88 1.78
CA VAL A 103 4.76 -11.45 1.47
C VAL A 103 4.84 -10.01 0.92
N LEU A 104 4.10 -9.68 -0.14
CA LEU A 104 4.15 -8.33 -0.75
C LEU A 104 3.64 -7.25 0.19
N LYS A 105 2.54 -7.50 0.91
CA LYS A 105 2.01 -6.57 1.91
C LYS A 105 3.05 -6.26 2.98
N GLU A 106 3.70 -7.29 3.54
CA GLU A 106 4.68 -7.15 4.62
C GLU A 106 5.95 -6.43 4.13
N VAL A 107 6.45 -6.81 2.95
CA VAL A 107 7.66 -6.18 2.39
C VAL A 107 7.39 -4.71 2.02
N ASN A 108 6.26 -4.40 1.42
CA ASN A 108 5.86 -3.03 1.12
C ASN A 108 5.65 -2.21 2.41
N PHE A 109 5.09 -2.81 3.45
CA PHE A 109 4.92 -2.19 4.76
C PHE A 109 6.27 -1.77 5.37
N LEU A 110 7.29 -2.64 5.26
CA LEU A 110 8.66 -2.35 5.68
C LEU A 110 9.33 -1.30 4.78
N HIS A 111 9.19 -1.42 3.46
CA HIS A 111 9.77 -0.49 2.49
C HIS A 111 9.28 0.95 2.71
N LEU A 112 7.98 1.13 2.93
CA LEU A 112 7.36 2.42 3.19
C LEU A 112 7.60 2.94 4.63
N ASN A 113 8.43 2.26 5.40
CA ASN A 113 8.71 2.60 6.80
C ASN A 113 7.45 2.79 7.66
N LYS A 114 6.41 1.96 7.43
CA LYS A 114 5.15 2.01 8.19
C LYS A 114 5.34 1.59 9.66
N PRO A 115 6.22 0.62 10.02
CA PRO A 115 6.45 0.23 11.42
C PRO A 115 7.03 1.36 12.26
N LYS A 116 7.80 2.28 11.65
CA LYS A 116 8.51 3.35 12.39
C LYS A 116 9.46 2.79 13.48
N LYS A 117 9.75 3.58 14.50
CA LYS A 117 10.55 3.20 15.68
C LYS A 117 11.89 2.54 15.28
N VAL A 118 12.14 1.34 15.79
CA VAL A 118 13.40 0.60 15.57
C VAL A 118 13.65 0.31 14.09
N TRP A 119 12.58 0.06 13.30
CA TRP A 119 12.72 -0.22 11.88
C TRP A 119 13.34 0.95 11.09
N THR A 120 13.03 2.19 11.47
CA THR A 120 13.63 3.36 10.83
C THR A 120 15.16 3.33 10.91
N TYR A 121 15.71 3.04 12.09
CA TYR A 121 17.17 2.94 12.26
C TYR A 121 17.80 1.81 11.45
N VAL A 122 17.11 0.67 11.33
CA VAL A 122 17.55 -0.46 10.49
C VAL A 122 17.59 -0.04 9.02
N ALA A 123 16.56 0.66 8.54
CA ALA A 123 16.50 1.17 7.18
C ALA A 123 17.59 2.23 6.91
N ASP A 124 17.87 3.11 7.87
CA ASP A 124 18.94 4.12 7.77
C ASP A 124 20.32 3.46 7.68
N VAL A 125 20.61 2.47 8.54
CA VAL A 125 21.86 1.71 8.47
C VAL A 125 22.01 1.03 7.12
N PHE A 126 20.93 0.43 6.60
CA PHE A 126 20.93 -0.18 5.27
C PHE A 126 21.24 0.85 4.18
N ALA A 127 20.62 2.03 4.22
CA ALA A 127 20.88 3.11 3.27
C ALA A 127 22.35 3.57 3.30
N VAL A 128 22.92 3.74 4.50
CA VAL A 128 24.35 4.09 4.67
C VAL A 128 25.26 3.00 4.07
N LEU A 129 24.94 1.73 4.30
CA LEU A 129 25.68 0.62 3.72
C LEU A 129 25.61 0.59 2.19
N LEU A 130 24.45 0.94 1.60
CA LEU A 130 24.31 1.08 0.15
C LEU A 130 25.17 2.21 -0.40
N ILE A 131 25.20 3.37 0.25
CA ILE A 131 26.06 4.50 -0.13
C ILE A 131 27.53 4.07 -0.09
N PHE A 132 27.93 3.38 0.96
CA PHE A 132 29.31 2.88 1.09
C PHE A 132 29.68 1.89 -0.02
N LEU A 133 28.77 0.95 -0.34
CA LEU A 133 28.99 0.00 -1.44
C LEU A 133 29.06 0.70 -2.80
N ALA A 134 28.15 1.63 -3.07
CA ALA A 134 28.15 2.40 -4.31
C ALA A 134 29.46 3.21 -4.43
N GLY A 135 29.85 3.91 -3.37
CA GLY A 135 31.10 4.66 -3.32
C GLY A 135 32.33 3.78 -3.54
N SER A 136 32.45 2.68 -2.80
CA SER A 136 33.58 1.75 -2.99
C SER A 136 33.59 1.13 -4.37
N GLY A 137 32.44 0.80 -4.95
CA GLY A 137 32.31 0.28 -6.31
C GLY A 137 32.84 1.24 -7.38
N ILE A 138 32.58 2.56 -7.22
CA ILE A 138 33.09 3.60 -8.13
C ILE A 138 34.62 3.57 -8.22
N PHE A 139 35.31 3.36 -7.10
CA PHE A 139 36.78 3.37 -7.05
C PHE A 139 37.41 2.00 -7.38
N MET A 140 36.61 0.94 -7.44
CA MET A 140 37.15 -0.41 -7.73
C MET A 140 37.58 -0.56 -9.19
N VAL A 141 36.87 0.11 -10.12
CA VAL A 141 37.18 0.07 -11.55
C VAL A 141 38.26 1.12 -11.85
N ARG A 142 39.43 0.64 -12.40
CA ARG A 142 40.55 1.49 -12.74
C ARG A 142 40.70 1.70 -14.24
N GLY A 143 41.53 2.70 -14.63
CA GLY A 143 41.88 2.97 -16.02
C GLY A 143 40.73 3.66 -16.81
N LYS A 144 40.69 3.41 -18.11
CA LYS A 144 39.80 4.09 -19.06
C LYS A 144 38.29 3.95 -18.73
N ASN A 145 37.90 2.87 -18.03
CA ASN A 145 36.53 2.57 -17.65
C ASN A 145 36.20 3.03 -16.22
N GLY A 146 37.18 3.44 -15.45
CA GLY A 146 37.01 3.93 -14.09
C GLY A 146 36.49 5.39 -14.03
N ILE A 147 36.41 5.90 -12.80
CA ILE A 147 35.89 7.25 -12.52
C ILE A 147 36.73 8.35 -13.22
N VAL A 148 38.03 8.15 -13.43
CA VAL A 148 38.90 9.09 -14.14
C VAL A 148 38.63 9.09 -15.66
N GLY A 149 38.05 8.02 -16.21
CA GLY A 149 37.71 7.87 -17.62
C GLY A 149 36.19 8.02 -17.90
N ARG A 150 35.62 6.96 -18.49
CA ARG A 150 34.19 6.90 -18.85
C ARG A 150 33.25 6.85 -17.64
N GLY A 151 33.72 6.30 -16.52
CA GLY A 151 32.95 6.11 -15.30
C GLY A 151 32.32 7.41 -14.78
N LYS A 152 33.04 8.54 -14.85
CA LYS A 152 32.52 9.85 -14.42
C LYS A 152 31.23 10.25 -15.16
N TRP A 153 31.16 9.98 -16.47
CA TRP A 153 30.00 10.34 -17.27
C TRP A 153 28.78 9.46 -16.96
N ILE A 154 29.04 8.19 -16.68
CA ILE A 154 27.97 7.25 -16.31
C ILE A 154 27.41 7.61 -14.92
N VAL A 155 28.28 7.92 -13.96
CA VAL A 155 27.85 8.37 -12.62
C VAL A 155 27.09 9.68 -12.72
N ALA A 156 27.59 10.64 -13.52
CA ALA A 156 26.91 11.92 -13.75
C ALA A 156 25.52 11.72 -14.40
N ALA A 157 25.40 10.82 -15.37
CA ALA A 157 24.12 10.50 -15.99
C ALA A 157 23.13 9.91 -14.97
N GLY A 158 23.60 8.99 -14.11
CA GLY A 158 22.78 8.40 -13.05
C GLY A 158 22.24 9.42 -12.05
N ILE A 159 23.01 10.48 -11.76
CA ILE A 159 22.57 11.58 -10.88
C ILE A 159 21.65 12.57 -11.63
N LEU A 160 21.96 12.85 -12.89
CA LEU A 160 21.21 13.84 -13.67
C LEU A 160 19.78 13.38 -14.02
N ILE A 161 19.57 12.09 -14.25
CA ILE A 161 18.23 11.57 -14.59
C ILE A 161 17.18 11.99 -13.55
N PRO A 162 17.31 11.65 -12.25
CA PRO A 162 16.30 12.07 -11.27
C PRO A 162 16.20 13.59 -11.09
N VAL A 163 17.31 14.33 -11.26
CA VAL A 163 17.30 15.80 -11.19
C VAL A 163 16.51 16.42 -12.35
N ILE A 164 16.65 15.90 -13.57
CA ILE A 164 15.88 16.34 -14.73
C ILE A 164 14.39 16.08 -14.51
N PHE A 165 14.02 14.88 -14.07
CA PHE A 165 12.63 14.57 -13.75
C PHE A 165 12.08 15.46 -12.64
N TRP A 166 12.86 15.73 -11.59
CA TRP A 166 12.46 16.65 -10.54
C TRP A 166 12.13 18.04 -11.09
N ILE A 167 13.01 18.61 -11.95
CA ILE A 167 12.77 19.92 -12.55
C ILE A 167 11.52 19.91 -13.46
N LEU A 168 11.30 18.84 -14.21
CA LEU A 168 10.18 18.74 -15.15
C LEU A 168 8.81 18.59 -14.45
N TYR A 169 8.77 17.91 -13.32
CA TYR A 169 7.51 17.59 -12.64
C TYR A 169 7.19 18.50 -11.44
N MET A 170 8.12 19.35 -10.99
CA MET A 170 7.87 20.29 -9.90
C MET A 170 7.65 21.74 -10.36
N ASN A 171 7.61 21.98 -11.67
CA ASN A 171 7.17 23.25 -12.26
C ASN A 171 5.70 23.04 -12.73
#